data_10cfc389deeaf0002ad4f3be859bd030
#
_entry.id   10cfc389deeaf0002ad4f3be859bd030
#
_cell.length_a   1.000
_cell.length_b   1.000
_cell.length_c   1.000
_cell.angle_alpha   90.00
_cell.angle_beta   90.00
_cell.angle_gamma   90.00
#
_symmetry.space_group_name_H-M   'P 1'
#
loop_
_entity.id
_entity.type
_entity.pdbx_description
1 polymer ?
#
loop_
_entity_poly.entity_id
_entity_poly.type
_entity_poly.pdbx_seq_one_letter_code
_entity_poly.pdbx_strand_id
1 'polypeptide(L)'
;MDFKLELVTVPVSDVDRAKRFYAEGCGFLAEHDHQVEEGLRFVQLTPPGSACSIAIGTGLGDNPSPPGSAQGLQLVVSDIQAARAELVERGVDVSEVQDFPWGSFVFFSDPDGNGWAVQAIPARA
;
A
#
# COMPACT_ATOMS: atom_id res chain seq x y z
N MET A 1 -26.56 -10.06 0.20
CA MET A 1 -25.81 -8.93 -0.41
C MET A 1 -24.33 -9.08 -0.15
N ASP A 2 -23.51 -8.93 -1.18
CA ASP A 2 -22.05 -9.00 -1.02
C ASP A 2 -21.50 -7.62 -0.69
N PHE A 3 -20.63 -7.56 0.31
CA PHE A 3 -19.89 -6.35 0.65
C PHE A 3 -18.42 -6.58 0.31
N LYS A 4 -17.91 -5.87 -0.72
CA LYS A 4 -16.53 -5.99 -1.16
C LYS A 4 -15.77 -4.73 -0.76
N LEU A 5 -14.56 -4.92 -0.20
CA LEU A 5 -13.72 -3.79 0.13
C LEU A 5 -13.18 -3.20 -1.18
N GLU A 6 -13.51 -1.96 -1.45
CA GLU A 6 -13.13 -1.30 -2.71
C GLU A 6 -11.89 -0.44 -2.58
N LEU A 7 -11.81 0.34 -1.50
CA LEU A 7 -10.82 1.41 -1.40
C LEU A 7 -10.49 1.70 0.06
N VAL A 8 -9.21 1.89 0.33
CA VAL A 8 -8.72 2.35 1.63
C VAL A 8 -7.93 3.64 1.41
N THR A 9 -8.24 4.68 2.16
CA THR A 9 -7.52 5.95 2.08
C THR A 9 -6.27 5.87 2.95
N VAL A 10 -5.12 6.26 2.38
CA VAL A 10 -3.83 6.28 3.08
C VAL A 10 -3.41 7.75 3.23
N PRO A 11 -3.29 8.26 4.47
CA PRO A 11 -2.96 9.67 4.68
C PRO A 11 -1.48 9.96 4.42
N VAL A 12 -1.21 10.90 3.51
CA VAL A 12 0.15 11.28 3.10
C VAL A 12 0.30 12.80 3.12
N SER A 13 1.54 13.27 3.31
CA SER A 13 1.84 14.70 3.32
C SER A 13 2.23 15.24 1.95
N ASP A 14 2.77 14.39 1.08
CA ASP A 14 3.22 14.76 -0.26
C ASP A 14 2.71 13.72 -1.26
N VAL A 15 1.70 14.10 -2.03
CA VAL A 15 1.03 13.17 -2.95
C VAL A 15 1.95 12.67 -4.06
N ASP A 16 2.79 13.55 -4.63
CA ASP A 16 3.72 13.14 -5.69
C ASP A 16 4.76 12.17 -5.17
N ARG A 17 5.31 12.41 -4.00
CA ARG A 17 6.27 11.51 -3.36
C ARG A 17 5.63 10.16 -3.06
N ALA A 18 4.43 10.16 -2.49
CA ALA A 18 3.70 8.93 -2.18
C ALA A 18 3.34 8.16 -3.46
N LYS A 19 2.89 8.85 -4.50
CA LYS A 19 2.58 8.21 -5.78
C LYS A 19 3.81 7.51 -6.37
N ARG A 20 4.97 8.16 -6.34
CA ARG A 20 6.21 7.54 -6.81
C ARG A 20 6.56 6.30 -5.99
N PHE A 21 6.42 6.40 -4.67
CA PHE A 21 6.72 5.27 -3.79
C PHE A 21 5.84 4.05 -4.12
N TYR A 22 4.54 4.24 -4.22
CA TYR A 22 3.62 3.12 -4.47
C TYR A 22 3.69 2.61 -5.91
N ALA A 23 3.83 3.48 -6.89
CA ALA A 23 3.90 3.07 -8.30
C ALA A 23 5.26 2.48 -8.66
N GLU A 24 6.35 3.16 -8.33
CA GLU A 24 7.70 2.72 -8.71
C GLU A 24 8.30 1.76 -7.68
N GLY A 25 8.12 2.03 -6.40
CA GLY A 25 8.67 1.19 -5.33
C GLY A 25 7.88 -0.10 -5.11
N CYS A 26 6.57 -0.01 -5.04
CA CYS A 26 5.73 -1.17 -4.77
C CYS A 26 5.15 -1.82 -6.03
N GLY A 27 5.25 -1.15 -7.18
CA GLY A 27 4.72 -1.68 -8.43
C GLY A 27 3.20 -1.60 -8.53
N PHE A 28 2.54 -0.75 -7.74
CA PHE A 28 1.10 -0.57 -7.84
C PHE A 28 0.74 0.19 -9.12
N LEU A 29 -0.42 -0.13 -9.69
CA LEU A 29 -0.91 0.50 -10.91
C LEU A 29 -1.62 1.81 -10.55
N ALA A 30 -1.12 2.93 -11.07
CA ALA A 30 -1.77 4.23 -10.90
C ALA A 30 -2.92 4.33 -11.91
N GLU A 31 -4.14 4.06 -11.45
CA GLU A 31 -5.31 3.99 -12.34
C GLU A 31 -5.99 5.35 -12.53
N HIS A 32 -5.97 6.18 -11.51
CA HIS A 32 -6.59 7.51 -11.53
C HIS A 32 -5.70 8.53 -10.86
N ASP A 33 -5.61 9.72 -11.44
CA ASP A 33 -4.95 10.87 -10.85
C ASP A 33 -5.72 12.11 -11.30
N HIS A 34 -6.56 12.65 -10.42
CA HIS A 34 -7.45 13.76 -10.73
C HIS A 34 -7.18 14.95 -9.80
N GLN A 35 -6.83 16.08 -10.41
CA GLN A 35 -6.81 17.38 -9.75
C GLN A 35 -8.13 18.06 -10.09
N VAL A 36 -9.10 18.00 -9.19
CA VAL A 36 -10.45 18.52 -9.44
C VAL A 36 -10.49 20.03 -9.27
N GLU A 37 -9.86 20.51 -8.20
CA GLU A 37 -9.73 21.94 -7.91
C GLU A 37 -8.51 22.14 -7.02
N GLU A 38 -8.14 23.39 -6.75
CA GLU A 38 -7.02 23.68 -5.85
C GLU A 38 -7.32 23.05 -4.48
N GLY A 39 -6.37 22.27 -3.95
CA GLY A 39 -6.52 21.59 -2.68
C GLY A 39 -7.31 20.28 -2.71
N LEU A 40 -7.81 19.88 -3.88
CA LEU A 40 -8.55 18.61 -4.03
C LEU A 40 -7.92 17.76 -5.11
N ARG A 41 -7.12 16.79 -4.71
CA ARG A 41 -6.48 15.82 -5.59
C ARG A 41 -6.77 14.42 -5.12
N PHE A 42 -7.09 13.55 -6.06
CA PHE A 42 -7.38 12.13 -5.82
C PHE A 42 -6.49 11.27 -6.70
N VAL A 43 -5.71 10.39 -6.09
CA VAL A 43 -4.89 9.41 -6.80
C VAL A 43 -5.27 8.02 -6.31
N GLN A 44 -5.64 7.14 -7.22
CA GLN A 44 -5.97 5.75 -6.93
C GLN A 44 -4.90 4.84 -7.48
N LEU A 45 -4.35 3.98 -6.61
CA LEU A 45 -3.35 2.99 -6.98
C LEU A 45 -3.84 1.61 -6.55
N THR A 46 -3.63 0.64 -7.43
CA THR A 46 -4.12 -0.73 -7.21
C THR A 46 -2.95 -1.71 -7.23
N PRO A 47 -2.76 -2.48 -6.16
CA PRO A 47 -1.79 -3.57 -6.18
C PRO A 47 -2.13 -4.56 -7.30
N PRO A 48 -1.16 -5.04 -8.08
CA PRO A 48 -1.42 -6.02 -9.13
C PRO A 48 -2.17 -7.24 -8.59
N GLY A 49 -3.27 -7.61 -9.24
CA GLY A 49 -4.10 -8.75 -8.85
C GLY A 49 -5.08 -8.48 -7.72
N SER A 50 -5.11 -7.27 -7.16
CA SER A 50 -6.01 -6.93 -6.07
C SER A 50 -7.32 -6.32 -6.60
N ALA A 51 -8.43 -6.64 -5.94
CA ALA A 51 -9.71 -5.99 -6.17
C ALA A 51 -9.85 -4.70 -5.35
N CYS A 52 -9.10 -4.57 -4.27
CA CYS A 52 -9.09 -3.39 -3.41
C CYS A 52 -7.93 -2.48 -3.77
N SER A 53 -8.19 -1.19 -3.82
CA SER A 53 -7.21 -0.15 -4.14
C SER A 53 -6.91 0.71 -2.93
N ILE A 54 -5.87 1.55 -3.02
CA ILE A 54 -5.64 2.63 -2.07
C ILE A 54 -5.87 3.97 -2.77
N ALA A 55 -6.27 4.96 -1.98
CA ALA A 55 -6.36 6.34 -2.42
C ALA A 55 -5.41 7.20 -1.60
N ILE A 56 -4.68 8.05 -2.27
CA ILE A 56 -3.90 9.11 -1.65
C ILE A 56 -4.32 10.44 -2.27
N GLY A 57 -4.21 11.52 -1.53
CA GLY A 57 -4.62 12.81 -2.09
C GLY A 57 -4.65 13.91 -1.06
N THR A 58 -5.20 15.05 -1.47
CA THR A 58 -5.42 16.21 -0.63
C THR A 58 -6.89 16.59 -0.67
N GLY A 59 -7.43 17.07 0.44
CA GLY A 59 -8.83 17.47 0.54
C GLY A 59 -9.82 16.31 0.53
N LEU A 60 -9.36 15.09 0.77
CA LEU A 60 -10.21 13.91 0.79
C LEU A 60 -10.86 13.75 2.17
N GLY A 61 -12.16 14.01 2.22
CA GLY A 61 -12.95 13.88 3.44
C GLY A 61 -12.88 15.10 4.35
N ASP A 62 -13.85 15.18 5.28
CA ASP A 62 -14.03 16.32 6.17
C ASP A 62 -13.07 16.29 7.37
N ASN A 63 -12.49 15.16 7.68
CA ASN A 63 -11.70 14.98 8.89
C ASN A 63 -10.53 14.04 8.60
N PRO A 64 -9.52 14.51 7.85
CA PRO A 64 -8.42 13.66 7.42
C PRO A 64 -7.57 13.20 8.58
N SER A 65 -7.13 11.92 8.53
CA SER A 65 -6.18 11.39 9.48
C SER A 65 -4.79 12.01 9.27
N PRO A 66 -3.97 12.13 10.32
CA PRO A 66 -2.62 12.65 10.15
C PRO A 66 -1.79 11.81 9.18
N PRO A 67 -0.91 12.43 8.37
CA PRO A 67 0.00 11.67 7.51
C PRO A 67 0.81 10.64 8.32
N GLY A 68 0.92 9.43 7.78
CA GLY A 68 1.66 8.35 8.44
C GLY A 68 0.88 7.59 9.51
N SER A 69 -0.38 7.94 9.74
CA SER A 69 -1.16 7.32 10.81
C SER A 69 -1.78 5.97 10.46
N ALA A 70 -1.77 5.57 9.19
CA ALA A 70 -2.31 4.27 8.81
C ALA A 70 -1.31 3.16 9.14
N GLN A 71 -1.76 2.15 9.87
CA GLN A 71 -0.94 1.02 10.27
C GLN A 71 -1.70 -0.28 9.98
N GLY A 72 -0.95 -1.34 9.70
CA GLY A 72 -1.56 -2.65 9.49
C GLY A 72 -2.18 -2.85 8.11
N LEU A 73 -1.80 -2.05 7.13
CA LEU A 73 -2.15 -2.33 5.74
C LEU A 73 -1.45 -3.63 5.35
N GLN A 74 -2.17 -4.56 4.73
CA GLN A 74 -1.63 -5.90 4.52
C GLN A 74 -1.89 -6.39 3.11
N LEU A 75 -0.82 -6.86 2.48
CA LEU A 75 -0.84 -7.51 1.17
C LEU A 75 -0.61 -9.01 1.36
N VAL A 76 -1.16 -9.82 0.48
CA VAL A 76 -0.90 -11.26 0.46
C VAL A 76 -0.23 -11.63 -0.85
N VAL A 77 0.80 -12.48 -0.76
CA VAL A 77 1.56 -12.96 -1.92
C VAL A 77 1.69 -14.49 -1.83
N SER A 78 2.03 -15.13 -2.94
CA SER A 78 2.26 -16.57 -2.96
C SER A 78 3.67 -16.95 -2.51
N ASP A 79 4.65 -16.06 -2.71
CA ASP A 79 6.06 -16.31 -2.42
C ASP A 79 6.69 -15.09 -1.74
N ILE A 80 6.93 -15.20 -0.44
CA ILE A 80 7.45 -14.06 0.34
C ILE A 80 8.90 -13.71 -0.03
N GLN A 81 9.73 -14.69 -0.39
CA GLN A 81 11.12 -14.43 -0.77
C GLN A 81 11.17 -13.66 -2.10
N ALA A 82 10.35 -14.05 -3.07
CA ALA A 82 10.26 -13.36 -4.35
C ALA A 82 9.71 -11.94 -4.17
N ALA A 83 8.70 -11.77 -3.34
CA ALA A 83 8.13 -10.45 -3.05
C ALA A 83 9.15 -9.53 -2.40
N ARG A 84 9.88 -10.04 -1.41
CA ARG A 84 10.93 -9.26 -0.75
C ARG A 84 12.03 -8.85 -1.73
N ALA A 85 12.47 -9.77 -2.56
CA ALA A 85 13.52 -9.51 -3.56
C ALA A 85 13.09 -8.41 -4.54
N GLU A 86 11.82 -8.43 -4.98
CA GLU A 86 11.29 -7.41 -5.87
C GLU A 86 11.28 -6.03 -5.19
N LEU A 87 10.82 -5.95 -3.94
CA LEU A 87 10.79 -4.69 -3.21
C LEU A 87 12.20 -4.13 -2.99
N VAL A 88 13.16 -4.98 -2.64
CA VAL A 88 14.58 -4.58 -2.49
C VAL A 88 15.13 -4.04 -3.81
N GLU A 89 14.86 -4.73 -4.91
CA GLU A 89 15.33 -4.32 -6.24
C GLU A 89 14.74 -2.95 -6.63
N ARG A 90 13.50 -2.68 -6.24
CA ARG A 90 12.84 -1.39 -6.50
C ARG A 90 13.24 -0.27 -5.53
N GLY A 91 14.12 -0.56 -4.58
CA GLY A 91 14.66 0.43 -3.65
C GLY A 91 13.84 0.64 -2.39
N VAL A 92 12.91 -0.25 -2.09
CA VAL A 92 12.12 -0.17 -0.85
C VAL A 92 12.94 -0.76 0.30
N ASP A 93 12.96 -0.02 1.42
CA ASP A 93 13.57 -0.50 2.66
C ASP A 93 12.60 -1.46 3.34
N VAL A 94 12.79 -2.74 3.14
CA VAL A 94 11.91 -3.79 3.62
C VAL A 94 12.65 -4.68 4.62
N SER A 95 11.94 -5.13 5.67
CA SER A 95 12.49 -6.01 6.68
C SER A 95 12.91 -7.36 6.12
N GLU A 96 13.70 -8.10 6.89
CA GLU A 96 13.95 -9.50 6.60
C GLU A 96 12.67 -10.32 6.81
N VAL A 97 12.63 -11.51 6.23
CA VAL A 97 11.48 -12.42 6.38
C VAL A 97 11.39 -12.86 7.83
N GLN A 98 10.17 -12.76 8.39
CA GLN A 98 9.85 -13.25 9.73
C GLN A 98 8.78 -14.34 9.61
N ASP A 99 9.06 -15.49 10.21
CA ASP A 99 8.16 -16.64 10.15
C ASP A 99 7.35 -16.78 11.43
N PHE A 100 6.03 -16.92 11.27
CA PHE A 100 5.08 -17.16 12.37
C PHE A 100 4.21 -18.37 12.01
N PRO A 101 3.54 -18.98 12.98
CA PRO A 101 2.64 -20.11 12.67
C PRO A 101 1.55 -19.81 11.63
N TRP A 102 1.14 -18.55 11.53
CA TRP A 102 0.08 -18.12 10.59
C TRP A 102 0.61 -17.55 9.28
N GLY A 103 1.90 -17.51 9.07
CA GLY A 103 2.47 -17.09 7.80
C GLY A 103 3.86 -16.49 7.91
N SER A 104 4.43 -16.20 6.76
CA SER A 104 5.72 -15.52 6.64
C SER A 104 5.49 -14.07 6.22
N PHE A 105 6.22 -13.14 6.83
CA PHE A 105 5.97 -11.71 6.67
C PHE A 105 7.24 -10.94 6.36
N VAL A 106 7.06 -9.86 5.60
CA VAL A 106 8.01 -8.74 5.56
C VAL A 106 7.24 -7.45 5.83
N PHE A 107 7.94 -6.42 6.31
CA PHE A 107 7.33 -5.16 6.69
C PHE A 107 8.06 -4.00 6.05
N PHE A 108 7.31 -2.98 5.67
CA PHE A 108 7.87 -1.73 5.18
C PHE A 108 6.94 -0.57 5.54
N SER A 109 7.42 0.65 5.36
CA SER A 109 6.64 1.87 5.55
C SER A 109 6.77 2.75 4.33
N ASP A 110 5.72 3.54 4.06
CA ASP A 110 5.83 4.58 3.03
C ASP A 110 6.63 5.79 3.56
N PRO A 111 6.90 6.81 2.74
CA PRO A 111 7.69 7.97 3.18
C PRO A 111 7.12 8.73 4.39
N ASP A 112 5.82 8.66 4.64
CA ASP A 112 5.18 9.29 5.79
C ASP A 112 5.15 8.39 7.02
N GLY A 113 5.49 7.10 6.89
CA GLY A 113 5.45 6.15 7.99
C GLY A 113 4.19 5.29 8.05
N ASN A 114 3.31 5.35 7.03
CA ASN A 114 2.18 4.41 6.97
C ASN A 114 2.73 2.98 6.84
N GLY A 115 2.29 2.10 7.73
CA GLY A 115 2.88 0.77 7.90
C GLY A 115 2.19 -0.31 7.09
N TRP A 116 3.00 -1.11 6.42
CA TRP A 116 2.56 -2.21 5.56
C TRP A 116 3.16 -3.54 6.00
N ALA A 117 2.38 -4.61 5.84
CA ALA A 117 2.84 -5.98 5.94
C ALA A 117 2.59 -6.70 4.63
N VAL A 118 3.52 -7.56 4.23
CA VAL A 118 3.32 -8.49 3.12
C VAL A 118 3.37 -9.89 3.70
N GLN A 119 2.37 -10.70 3.42
CA GLN A 119 2.20 -12.03 4.00
C GLN A 119 2.13 -13.09 2.92
N ALA A 120 2.85 -14.17 3.11
CA ALA A 120 2.60 -15.43 2.43
C ALA A 120 1.91 -16.36 3.42
N ILE A 121 0.70 -16.80 3.10
CA ILE A 121 -0.08 -17.68 3.97
C ILE A 121 0.42 -19.11 3.78
N PRO A 122 0.58 -19.90 4.87
CA PRO A 122 0.99 -21.30 4.74
C PRO A 122 0.04 -22.08 3.85
N ALA A 123 0.57 -23.06 3.11
CA ALA A 123 -0.25 -23.92 2.29
C ALA A 123 -1.28 -24.63 3.18
N ARG A 124 -2.53 -24.65 2.72
CA ARG A 124 -3.58 -25.36 3.42
C ARG A 124 -3.52 -26.85 3.09
N ALA A 125 -3.53 -27.66 4.15
CA ALA A 125 -3.51 -29.11 3.99
C ALA A 125 -4.85 -29.60 3.44
#